data_1fd5fc512b50e42de688b71143dba52a
#
_entry.id   1fd5fc512b50e42de688b71143dba52a
#
_cell.length_a   1.000
_cell.length_b   1.000
_cell.length_c   1.000
_cell.angle_alpha   90.00
_cell.angle_beta   90.00
_cell.angle_gamma   90.00
#
_symmetry.space_group_name_H-M   'P 1'
#
loop_
_entity.id
_entity.type
_entity.pdbx_description
1 polymer ?
#
loop_
_entity_poly.entity_id
_entity_poly.type
_entity_poly.pdbx_seq_one_letter_code
_entity_poly.pdbx_strand_id
1 'polypeptide(L)'
;MILKNTVLTVALMASSTAFAQTKPVVQFLATGGTIAMKIDPIKNAPVPAISGDDLLATVPDIGKYATIEVNNLSNVPSDYMDPPRWVQLSKAAQAALDRPEVAGVIVSHGTDTLEETAFWLDLTVKSSKPIVLIGAQRNASSSDFDGPRNLLNAARIVVDPQSKDKGVMLAMNNQINSARYVTKTHTGNVETFNSGDFGFIGEVYPDRVIYANAPQRRQYIPIKTEKMPEVEIIAMYGGADGMALRSAVDRGAKGIVVQALGMGNMNVPMYEAVKYALSKNVPVVVSTRVHNGRVLPSYGFIGGGKTTSDAGAVMADDLKPAKARILLMLLLQNGIASQADLQAAFNK
;
A
#
# COMPACT_ATOMS: atom_id res chain seq x y z
N MET A 1 -25.59 -57.68 -62.66
CA MET A 1 -24.79 -57.98 -61.47
C MET A 1 -24.40 -56.59 -60.83
N ILE A 2 -25.19 -56.12 -59.83
CA ILE A 2 -25.09 -54.80 -59.28
C ILE A 2 -24.49 -54.95 -57.87
N LEU A 3 -23.25 -54.47 -57.68
CA LEU A 3 -22.60 -54.39 -56.35
C LEU A 3 -23.22 -53.24 -55.58
N LYS A 4 -23.79 -53.50 -54.40
CA LYS A 4 -24.18 -52.49 -53.40
C LYS A 4 -23.00 -52.23 -52.50
N ASN A 5 -22.45 -51.02 -52.58
CA ASN A 5 -21.49 -50.54 -51.61
C ASN A 5 -22.22 -50.01 -50.34
N THR A 6 -22.02 -50.71 -49.23
CA THR A 6 -22.50 -50.30 -47.94
C THR A 6 -21.41 -49.39 -47.28
N VAL A 7 -21.70 -48.12 -47.17
CA VAL A 7 -20.83 -47.18 -46.44
C VAL A 7 -21.17 -47.23 -44.93
N LEU A 8 -20.22 -47.74 -44.14
CA LEU A 8 -20.33 -47.81 -42.69
C LEU A 8 -19.86 -46.44 -42.06
N THR A 9 -20.81 -45.64 -41.65
CA THR A 9 -20.51 -44.35 -40.95
C THR A 9 -20.22 -44.65 -39.50
N VAL A 10 -18.94 -44.54 -39.07
CA VAL A 10 -18.54 -44.61 -37.66
C VAL A 10 -18.69 -43.22 -37.07
N ALA A 11 -19.70 -43.02 -36.23
CA ALA A 11 -19.87 -41.81 -35.44
C ALA A 11 -18.90 -41.83 -34.24
N LEU A 12 -17.84 -41.05 -34.29
CA LEU A 12 -16.98 -40.76 -33.12
C LEU A 12 -17.76 -39.87 -32.16
N MET A 13 -18.27 -40.43 -31.07
CA MET A 13 -18.74 -39.62 -29.92
C MET A 13 -17.52 -39.07 -29.18
N ALA A 14 -17.19 -37.81 -29.41
CA ALA A 14 -16.25 -37.08 -28.60
C ALA A 14 -16.93 -36.75 -27.24
N SER A 15 -16.60 -37.54 -26.22
CA SER A 15 -16.98 -37.24 -24.82
C SER A 15 -16.21 -35.98 -24.38
N SER A 16 -16.83 -34.83 -24.47
CA SER A 16 -16.31 -33.60 -23.82
C SER A 16 -16.45 -33.77 -22.31
N THR A 17 -15.41 -34.25 -21.65
CA THR A 17 -15.29 -34.11 -20.19
C THR A 17 -15.18 -32.63 -19.90
N ALA A 18 -16.29 -32.02 -19.50
CA ALA A 18 -16.27 -30.69 -18.90
C ALA A 18 -15.49 -30.79 -17.58
N PHE A 19 -14.21 -30.44 -17.61
CA PHE A 19 -13.48 -30.19 -16.39
C PHE A 19 -14.19 -29.04 -15.69
N ALA A 20 -14.82 -29.32 -14.55
CA ALA A 20 -15.30 -28.26 -13.67
C ALA A 20 -14.10 -27.37 -13.33
N GLN A 21 -14.08 -26.17 -13.90
CA GLN A 21 -13.01 -25.22 -13.65
C GLN A 21 -13.00 -24.92 -12.15
N THR A 22 -11.98 -25.40 -11.46
CA THR A 22 -11.81 -25.12 -10.03
C THR A 22 -11.69 -23.61 -9.84
N LYS A 23 -12.50 -23.06 -8.94
CA LYS A 23 -12.43 -21.62 -8.65
C LYS A 23 -11.03 -21.25 -8.16
N PRO A 24 -10.50 -20.10 -8.55
CA PRO A 24 -9.21 -19.62 -8.05
C PRO A 24 -9.26 -19.46 -6.52
N VAL A 25 -8.16 -19.78 -5.86
CA VAL A 25 -8.00 -19.54 -4.42
C VAL A 25 -7.51 -18.12 -4.22
N VAL A 26 -8.11 -17.41 -3.28
CA VAL A 26 -7.68 -16.06 -2.84
C VAL A 26 -7.40 -16.10 -1.37
N GLN A 27 -6.18 -15.73 -0.97
CA GLN A 27 -5.82 -15.60 0.43
C GLN A 27 -6.33 -14.27 0.98
N PHE A 28 -7.12 -14.33 2.06
CA PHE A 28 -7.58 -13.15 2.79
C PHE A 28 -6.82 -13.02 4.11
N LEU A 29 -5.99 -11.98 4.23
CA LEU A 29 -5.22 -11.64 5.42
C LEU A 29 -5.95 -10.53 6.19
N ALA A 30 -6.52 -10.84 7.34
CA ALA A 30 -7.24 -9.88 8.17
C ALA A 30 -6.29 -9.26 9.22
N THR A 31 -6.23 -7.92 9.27
CA THR A 31 -5.39 -7.20 10.25
C THR A 31 -6.19 -6.34 11.23
N GLY A 32 -7.49 -6.15 11.00
CA GLY A 32 -8.36 -5.33 11.85
C GLY A 32 -8.80 -4.02 11.19
N GLY A 33 -8.88 -2.95 11.97
CA GLY A 33 -9.35 -1.62 11.54
C GLY A 33 -10.87 -1.47 11.59
N THR A 34 -11.38 -0.31 11.14
CA THR A 34 -12.82 0.04 11.17
C THR A 34 -13.69 -1.00 10.46
N ILE A 35 -13.19 -1.64 9.42
CA ILE A 35 -13.88 -2.73 8.70
C ILE A 35 -14.17 -3.94 9.60
N ALA A 36 -13.41 -4.09 10.69
CA ALA A 36 -13.55 -5.15 11.70
C ALA A 36 -14.10 -4.62 13.04
N MET A 37 -14.66 -3.40 13.10
CA MET A 37 -15.16 -2.78 14.32
C MET A 37 -16.68 -2.81 14.41
N LYS A 38 -17.18 -2.93 15.65
CA LYS A 38 -18.58 -2.72 16.03
C LYS A 38 -18.64 -1.74 17.19
N ILE A 39 -19.80 -1.08 17.36
CA ILE A 39 -20.04 -0.24 18.52
C ILE A 39 -20.17 -1.13 19.76
N ASP A 40 -19.27 -0.91 20.71
CA ASP A 40 -19.34 -1.51 22.04
C ASP A 40 -20.44 -0.81 22.85
N PRO A 41 -21.44 -1.53 23.38
CA PRO A 41 -22.59 -0.93 24.07
C PRO A 41 -22.19 -0.25 25.40
N ILE A 42 -21.06 -0.64 26.01
CA ILE A 42 -20.59 -0.03 27.27
C ILE A 42 -19.79 1.23 26.98
N LYS A 43 -18.87 1.17 26.01
CA LYS A 43 -18.02 2.30 25.62
C LYS A 43 -18.74 3.31 24.75
N ASN A 44 -19.86 2.92 24.14
CA ASN A 44 -20.58 3.68 23.11
C ASN A 44 -19.65 4.19 21.99
N ALA A 45 -18.70 3.35 21.59
CA ALA A 45 -17.67 3.66 20.59
C ALA A 45 -17.28 2.42 19.81
N PRO A 46 -16.76 2.56 18.55
CA PRO A 46 -16.27 1.43 17.78
C PRO A 46 -15.05 0.78 18.43
N VAL A 47 -15.07 -0.55 18.52
CA VAL A 47 -13.93 -1.37 18.99
C VAL A 47 -13.73 -2.55 18.04
N PRO A 48 -12.51 -3.11 17.93
CA PRO A 48 -12.26 -4.36 17.21
C PRO A 48 -13.17 -5.48 17.75
N ALA A 49 -14.01 -6.07 16.92
CA ALA A 49 -15.07 -6.98 17.36
C ALA A 49 -15.38 -8.13 16.40
N ILE A 50 -14.94 -8.06 15.13
CA ILE A 50 -15.21 -9.10 14.15
C ILE A 50 -13.91 -9.61 13.53
N SER A 51 -13.90 -10.91 13.19
CA SER A 51 -12.81 -11.56 12.50
C SER A 51 -12.90 -11.38 10.97
N GLY A 52 -11.88 -11.85 10.26
CA GLY A 52 -11.95 -11.96 8.80
C GLY A 52 -13.04 -12.93 8.34
N ASP A 53 -13.29 -14.00 9.09
CA ASP A 53 -14.35 -14.98 8.83
C ASP A 53 -15.74 -14.34 8.99
N ASP A 54 -15.94 -13.53 10.05
CA ASP A 54 -17.20 -12.80 10.26
C ASP A 54 -17.45 -11.79 9.13
N LEU A 55 -16.39 -11.09 8.69
CA LEU A 55 -16.49 -10.16 7.55
C LEU A 55 -16.82 -10.92 6.27
N LEU A 56 -16.15 -12.05 6.02
CA LEU A 56 -16.42 -12.91 4.86
C LEU A 56 -17.88 -13.38 4.83
N ALA A 57 -18.44 -13.76 5.99
CA ALA A 57 -19.83 -14.21 6.12
C ALA A 57 -20.86 -13.12 5.72
N THR A 58 -20.47 -11.83 5.71
CA THR A 58 -21.34 -10.75 5.24
C THR A 58 -21.44 -10.67 3.71
N VAL A 59 -20.62 -11.47 2.96
CA VAL A 59 -20.50 -11.40 1.50
C VAL A 59 -20.67 -12.79 0.87
N PRO A 60 -21.89 -13.40 0.96
CA PRO A 60 -22.07 -14.77 0.44
C PRO A 60 -21.81 -14.90 -1.07
N ASP A 61 -22.00 -13.82 -1.82
CA ASP A 61 -21.78 -13.77 -3.27
C ASP A 61 -20.30 -13.87 -3.68
N ILE A 62 -19.36 -13.69 -2.76
CA ILE A 62 -17.91 -13.77 -3.05
C ILE A 62 -17.52 -15.18 -3.56
N GLY A 63 -18.22 -16.20 -3.06
CA GLY A 63 -18.08 -17.59 -3.51
C GLY A 63 -18.38 -17.82 -4.99
N LYS A 64 -19.01 -16.88 -5.70
CA LYS A 64 -19.20 -16.94 -7.15
C LYS A 64 -17.88 -16.72 -7.91
N TYR A 65 -16.93 -15.99 -7.32
CA TYR A 65 -15.69 -15.57 -7.96
C TYR A 65 -14.49 -16.41 -7.54
N ALA A 66 -14.37 -16.74 -6.25
CA ALA A 66 -13.19 -17.40 -5.69
C ALA A 66 -13.53 -18.28 -4.49
N THR A 67 -12.62 -19.19 -4.15
CA THR A 67 -12.53 -19.81 -2.83
C THR A 67 -11.65 -18.92 -1.96
N ILE A 68 -12.20 -18.44 -0.84
CA ILE A 68 -11.48 -17.54 0.07
C ILE A 68 -10.91 -18.34 1.24
N GLU A 69 -9.60 -18.26 1.42
CA GLU A 69 -8.90 -18.79 2.61
C GLU A 69 -8.58 -17.63 3.54
N VAL A 70 -9.17 -17.64 4.75
CA VAL A 70 -8.97 -16.58 5.75
C VAL A 70 -7.77 -16.89 6.63
N ASN A 71 -6.94 -15.88 6.89
CA ASN A 71 -5.90 -15.90 7.90
C ASN A 71 -6.01 -14.61 8.74
N ASN A 72 -6.40 -14.75 10.00
CA ASN A 72 -6.54 -13.66 10.95
C ASN A 72 -5.15 -13.36 11.58
N LEU A 73 -4.37 -12.47 10.96
CA LEU A 73 -3.02 -12.11 11.42
C LEU A 73 -3.05 -11.26 12.69
N SER A 74 -4.02 -10.33 12.76
CA SER A 74 -4.24 -9.46 13.91
C SER A 74 -5.64 -8.88 13.88
N ASN A 75 -6.05 -8.21 14.96
CA ASN A 75 -7.29 -7.42 14.98
C ASN A 75 -7.03 -6.14 15.78
N VAL A 76 -6.32 -5.20 15.14
CA VAL A 76 -5.88 -3.95 15.77
C VAL A 76 -6.36 -2.72 14.99
N PRO A 77 -6.51 -1.54 15.64
CA PRO A 77 -6.58 -0.28 14.93
C PRO A 77 -5.33 -0.07 14.09
N SER A 78 -5.46 0.61 12.94
CA SER A 78 -4.32 0.79 12.03
C SER A 78 -3.19 1.65 12.60
N ASP A 79 -3.47 2.48 13.61
CA ASP A 79 -2.46 3.25 14.32
C ASP A 79 -1.44 2.37 15.06
N TYR A 80 -1.78 1.11 15.29
CA TYR A 80 -0.89 0.12 15.92
C TYR A 80 -0.10 -0.70 14.91
N MET A 81 -0.30 -0.45 13.61
CA MET A 81 0.56 -1.07 12.58
C MET A 81 1.93 -0.41 12.59
N ASP A 82 2.93 -1.24 12.82
CA ASP A 82 4.33 -0.85 13.00
C ASP A 82 5.24 -1.73 12.11
N PRO A 83 6.53 -1.42 11.99
CA PRO A 83 7.45 -2.22 11.18
C PRO A 83 7.47 -3.71 11.49
N PRO A 84 7.43 -4.20 12.74
CA PRO A 84 7.32 -5.63 13.04
C PRO A 84 6.07 -6.28 12.43
N ARG A 85 4.89 -5.64 12.53
CA ARG A 85 3.64 -6.14 11.93
C ARG A 85 3.68 -6.07 10.42
N TRP A 86 4.28 -5.05 9.84
CA TRP A 86 4.49 -4.97 8.39
C TRP A 86 5.39 -6.10 7.88
N VAL A 87 6.47 -6.44 8.59
CA VAL A 87 7.34 -7.59 8.25
C VAL A 87 6.55 -8.90 8.30
N GLN A 88 5.76 -9.11 9.36
CA GLN A 88 4.90 -10.29 9.48
C GLN A 88 3.90 -10.38 8.31
N LEU A 89 3.23 -9.28 7.98
CA LEU A 89 2.28 -9.20 6.88
C LEU A 89 2.95 -9.48 5.53
N SER A 90 4.15 -8.93 5.26
CA SER A 90 4.91 -9.22 4.04
C SER A 90 5.25 -10.70 3.91
N LYS A 91 5.69 -11.35 5.00
CA LYS A 91 5.99 -12.78 5.01
C LYS A 91 4.75 -13.62 4.71
N ALA A 92 3.61 -13.30 5.35
CA ALA A 92 2.36 -14.00 5.11
C ALA A 92 1.85 -13.82 3.67
N ALA A 93 1.93 -12.60 3.14
CA ALA A 93 1.55 -12.30 1.76
C ALA A 93 2.45 -13.02 0.75
N GLN A 94 3.78 -13.00 0.95
CA GLN A 94 4.72 -13.69 0.07
C GLN A 94 4.48 -15.20 0.08
N ALA A 95 4.34 -15.81 1.26
CA ALA A 95 4.07 -17.24 1.41
C ALA A 95 2.77 -17.67 0.71
N ALA A 96 1.73 -16.85 0.79
CA ALA A 96 0.49 -17.10 0.06
C ALA A 96 0.68 -17.03 -1.46
N LEU A 97 1.37 -16.00 -1.95
CA LEU A 97 1.59 -15.76 -3.38
C LEU A 97 2.54 -16.79 -4.02
N ASP A 98 3.43 -17.41 -3.25
CA ASP A 98 4.32 -18.48 -3.70
C ASP A 98 3.55 -19.79 -4.00
N ARG A 99 2.33 -19.94 -3.48
CA ARG A 99 1.45 -21.08 -3.75
C ARG A 99 0.88 -20.96 -5.17
N PRO A 100 1.03 -21.99 -6.07
CA PRO A 100 0.58 -21.91 -7.47
C PRO A 100 -0.92 -21.68 -7.62
N GLU A 101 -1.73 -22.31 -6.75
CA GLU A 101 -3.20 -22.25 -6.77
C GLU A 101 -3.78 -20.92 -6.29
N VAL A 102 -3.00 -20.12 -5.58
CA VAL A 102 -3.44 -18.81 -5.09
C VAL A 102 -3.35 -17.78 -6.21
N ALA A 103 -4.49 -17.15 -6.55
CA ALA A 103 -4.58 -16.14 -7.60
C ALA A 103 -4.06 -14.76 -7.13
N GLY A 104 -4.14 -14.48 -5.82
CA GLY A 104 -3.67 -13.25 -5.21
C GLY A 104 -4.10 -13.13 -3.75
N VAL A 105 -3.84 -11.97 -3.17
CA VAL A 105 -4.06 -11.70 -1.74
C VAL A 105 -4.99 -10.51 -1.56
N ILE A 106 -5.94 -10.63 -0.62
CA ILE A 106 -6.72 -9.51 -0.08
C ILE A 106 -6.20 -9.22 1.32
N VAL A 107 -6.06 -7.94 1.67
CA VAL A 107 -5.72 -7.51 3.03
C VAL A 107 -6.79 -6.55 3.53
N SER A 108 -7.51 -6.90 4.61
CA SER A 108 -8.35 -5.92 5.32
C SER A 108 -7.54 -5.17 6.37
N HIS A 109 -7.76 -3.86 6.47
CA HIS A 109 -6.93 -2.97 7.26
C HIS A 109 -7.71 -1.73 7.71
N GLY A 110 -7.28 -1.06 8.77
CA GLY A 110 -7.81 0.24 9.15
C GLY A 110 -7.33 1.35 8.21
N THR A 111 -8.17 2.37 8.01
CA THR A 111 -7.96 3.36 6.95
C THR A 111 -6.86 4.38 7.23
N ASP A 112 -6.45 4.60 8.50
CA ASP A 112 -5.56 5.71 8.83
C ASP A 112 -4.11 5.49 8.37
N THR A 113 -3.61 4.25 8.39
CA THR A 113 -2.28 3.88 7.87
C THR A 113 -2.34 2.89 6.69
N LEU A 114 -3.51 2.75 6.07
CA LEU A 114 -3.71 1.82 4.93
C LEU A 114 -2.77 2.14 3.76
N GLU A 115 -2.57 3.41 3.45
CA GLU A 115 -1.66 3.87 2.38
C GLU A 115 -0.19 3.53 2.65
N GLU A 116 0.21 3.55 3.93
CA GLU A 116 1.57 3.20 4.35
C GLU A 116 1.81 1.70 4.20
N THR A 117 0.86 0.88 4.70
CA THR A 117 0.93 -0.58 4.57
C THR A 117 0.88 -1.02 3.11
N ALA A 118 0.07 -0.36 2.26
CA ALA A 118 0.03 -0.64 0.83
C ALA A 118 1.40 -0.38 0.17
N PHE A 119 2.02 0.76 0.45
CA PHE A 119 3.32 1.11 -0.10
C PHE A 119 4.44 0.20 0.42
N TRP A 120 4.40 -0.15 1.71
CA TRP A 120 5.33 -1.13 2.29
C TRP A 120 5.27 -2.47 1.56
N LEU A 121 4.08 -3.02 1.35
CA LEU A 121 3.92 -4.30 0.65
C LEU A 121 4.36 -4.21 -0.82
N ASP A 122 4.10 -3.09 -1.51
CA ASP A 122 4.53 -2.91 -2.90
C ASP A 122 6.05 -2.87 -3.05
N LEU A 123 6.76 -2.38 -2.02
CA LEU A 123 8.23 -2.39 -1.98
C LEU A 123 8.82 -3.75 -1.55
N THR A 124 8.11 -4.56 -0.77
CA THR A 124 8.71 -5.71 -0.06
C THR A 124 8.24 -7.07 -0.53
N VAL A 125 7.13 -7.16 -1.26
CA VAL A 125 6.61 -8.42 -1.80
C VAL A 125 6.87 -8.50 -3.30
N LYS A 126 7.48 -9.61 -3.72
CA LYS A 126 7.84 -9.84 -5.13
C LYS A 126 6.89 -10.86 -5.75
N SER A 127 5.93 -10.40 -6.53
CA SER A 127 4.98 -11.27 -7.24
C SER A 127 4.41 -10.58 -8.47
N SER A 128 4.02 -11.36 -9.47
CA SER A 128 3.16 -10.91 -10.58
C SER A 128 1.66 -11.00 -10.22
N LYS A 129 1.32 -11.76 -9.16
CA LYS A 129 -0.05 -11.87 -8.66
C LYS A 129 -0.40 -10.63 -7.83
N PRO A 130 -1.64 -10.13 -7.89
CA PRO A 130 -2.04 -8.90 -7.22
C PRO A 130 -2.17 -9.06 -5.69
N ILE A 131 -1.91 -7.96 -4.97
CA ILE A 131 -2.34 -7.76 -3.59
C ILE A 131 -3.32 -6.59 -3.60
N VAL A 132 -4.49 -6.78 -2.99
CA VAL A 132 -5.53 -5.74 -2.90
C VAL A 132 -5.83 -5.43 -1.44
N LEU A 133 -5.48 -4.21 -1.01
CA LEU A 133 -5.83 -3.72 0.32
C LEU A 133 -7.21 -3.08 0.30
N ILE A 134 -7.97 -3.34 1.36
CA ILE A 134 -9.28 -2.74 1.61
C ILE A 134 -9.41 -2.25 3.04
N GLY A 135 -10.31 -1.30 3.23
CA GLY A 135 -10.77 -0.84 4.53
C GLY A 135 -12.27 -0.56 4.51
N ALA A 136 -12.76 0.10 5.54
CA ALA A 136 -14.09 0.68 5.57
C ALA A 136 -14.08 2.00 6.33
N GLN A 137 -14.82 2.99 5.86
CA GLN A 137 -15.04 4.26 6.57
C GLN A 137 -16.22 4.16 7.55
N ARG A 138 -17.14 3.24 7.31
CA ARG A 138 -18.25 2.91 8.20
C ARG A 138 -17.96 1.59 8.90
N ASN A 139 -18.17 1.53 10.21
CA ASN A 139 -18.00 0.28 10.97
C ASN A 139 -19.18 -0.68 10.76
N ALA A 140 -19.02 -1.92 11.18
CA ALA A 140 -20.02 -2.98 10.95
C ALA A 140 -21.35 -2.81 11.72
N SER A 141 -21.49 -1.78 12.56
CA SER A 141 -22.77 -1.42 13.19
C SER A 141 -23.54 -0.36 12.41
N SER A 142 -22.92 0.24 11.38
CA SER A 142 -23.56 1.26 10.55
C SER A 142 -24.46 0.64 9.51
N SER A 143 -25.61 1.26 9.23
CA SER A 143 -26.55 0.80 8.20
C SER A 143 -25.99 0.92 6.78
N ASP A 144 -25.01 1.81 6.58
CA ASP A 144 -24.31 2.07 5.33
C ASP A 144 -22.87 1.49 5.33
N PHE A 145 -22.65 0.39 6.08
CA PHE A 145 -21.35 -0.29 6.16
C PHE A 145 -20.80 -0.63 4.78
N ASP A 146 -19.66 0.00 4.41
CA ASP A 146 -19.04 -0.13 3.09
C ASP A 146 -18.08 -1.34 2.97
N GLY A 147 -17.72 -2.00 4.08
CA GLY A 147 -16.80 -3.13 4.14
C GLY A 147 -17.15 -4.30 3.21
N PRO A 148 -18.38 -4.82 3.22
CA PRO A 148 -18.81 -5.94 2.37
C PRO A 148 -18.63 -5.68 0.89
N ARG A 149 -18.96 -4.48 0.41
CA ARG A 149 -18.77 -4.08 -0.99
C ARG A 149 -17.28 -4.03 -1.34
N ASN A 150 -16.47 -3.45 -0.47
CA ASN A 150 -15.01 -3.36 -0.69
C ASN A 150 -14.38 -4.75 -0.74
N LEU A 151 -14.81 -5.70 0.12
CA LEU A 151 -14.34 -7.08 0.10
C LEU A 151 -14.75 -7.83 -1.18
N LEU A 152 -16.01 -7.69 -1.61
CA LEU A 152 -16.48 -8.30 -2.87
C LEU A 152 -15.71 -7.77 -4.07
N ASN A 153 -15.51 -6.46 -4.13
CA ASN A 153 -14.74 -5.81 -5.20
C ASN A 153 -13.29 -6.29 -5.21
N ALA A 154 -12.64 -6.41 -4.03
CA ALA A 154 -11.29 -6.92 -3.93
C ALA A 154 -11.16 -8.34 -4.48
N ALA A 155 -12.10 -9.23 -4.19
CA ALA A 155 -12.09 -10.58 -4.75
C ALA A 155 -12.20 -10.57 -6.28
N ARG A 156 -13.08 -9.72 -6.83
CA ARG A 156 -13.23 -9.56 -8.28
C ARG A 156 -11.96 -9.00 -8.93
N ILE A 157 -11.31 -8.02 -8.29
CA ILE A 157 -10.03 -7.47 -8.73
C ILE A 157 -8.95 -8.56 -8.75
N VAL A 158 -8.83 -9.32 -7.65
CA VAL A 158 -7.78 -10.34 -7.53
C VAL A 158 -7.88 -11.41 -8.62
N VAL A 159 -9.09 -11.83 -8.98
CA VAL A 159 -9.27 -12.88 -9.99
C VAL A 159 -9.32 -12.37 -11.43
N ASP A 160 -9.32 -11.05 -11.63
CA ASP A 160 -9.31 -10.47 -12.97
C ASP A 160 -7.94 -10.64 -13.62
N PRO A 161 -7.83 -11.22 -14.82
CA PRO A 161 -6.55 -11.43 -15.49
C PRO A 161 -5.77 -10.14 -15.74
N GLN A 162 -6.45 -8.99 -15.89
CA GLN A 162 -5.81 -7.68 -16.09
C GLN A 162 -5.14 -7.14 -14.82
N SER A 163 -5.39 -7.73 -13.65
CA SER A 163 -4.74 -7.37 -12.37
C SER A 163 -3.31 -7.88 -12.26
N LYS A 164 -2.92 -8.81 -13.12
CA LYS A 164 -1.55 -9.33 -13.16
C LYS A 164 -0.55 -8.19 -13.39
N ASP A 165 0.58 -8.25 -12.68
CA ASP A 165 1.70 -7.31 -12.75
C ASP A 165 1.37 -5.86 -12.29
N LYS A 166 0.17 -5.60 -11.76
CA LYS A 166 -0.19 -4.28 -11.22
C LYS A 166 0.32 -4.03 -9.79
N GLY A 167 0.92 -5.04 -9.14
CA GLY A 167 1.49 -4.93 -7.81
C GLY A 167 0.45 -4.80 -6.71
N VAL A 168 0.72 -3.92 -5.77
CA VAL A 168 -0.17 -3.67 -4.64
C VAL A 168 -1.13 -2.54 -4.97
N MET A 169 -2.42 -2.81 -4.81
CA MET A 169 -3.52 -1.88 -5.07
C MET A 169 -4.31 -1.63 -3.80
N LEU A 170 -4.88 -0.45 -3.68
CA LEU A 170 -5.86 -0.12 -2.66
C LEU A 170 -7.21 0.09 -3.34
N ALA A 171 -8.21 -0.71 -2.95
CA ALA A 171 -9.53 -0.70 -3.56
C ALA A 171 -10.60 -0.34 -2.52
N MET A 172 -11.18 0.84 -2.66
CA MET A 172 -12.32 1.31 -1.87
C MET A 172 -13.25 2.15 -2.74
N ASN A 173 -14.52 2.17 -2.39
CA ASN A 173 -15.54 2.96 -3.09
C ASN A 173 -15.54 2.73 -4.62
N ASN A 174 -15.39 1.47 -5.06
CA ASN A 174 -15.26 1.00 -6.45
C ASN A 174 -14.00 1.47 -7.19
N GLN A 175 -13.18 2.35 -6.64
CA GLN A 175 -11.95 2.85 -7.25
C GLN A 175 -10.77 1.96 -6.90
N ILE A 176 -9.87 1.76 -7.87
CA ILE A 176 -8.63 1.00 -7.73
C ILE A 176 -7.46 1.97 -7.84
N ASN A 177 -6.71 2.12 -6.77
CA ASN A 177 -5.57 3.03 -6.68
C ASN A 177 -4.26 2.25 -6.58
N SER A 178 -3.17 2.79 -7.14
CA SER A 178 -1.82 2.24 -6.95
C SER A 178 -1.28 2.58 -5.56
N ALA A 179 -0.55 1.66 -4.93
CA ALA A 179 0.03 1.86 -3.61
C ALA A 179 0.95 3.09 -3.51
N ARG A 180 1.68 3.42 -4.58
CA ARG A 180 2.61 4.55 -4.59
C ARG A 180 1.91 5.90 -4.39
N TYR A 181 0.77 6.12 -5.05
CA TYR A 181 0.15 7.44 -5.13
C TYR A 181 -1.04 7.65 -4.22
N VAL A 182 -1.73 6.56 -3.87
CA VAL A 182 -2.94 6.66 -3.05
C VAL A 182 -2.67 7.27 -1.67
N THR A 183 -3.55 8.18 -1.23
CA THR A 183 -3.53 8.74 0.12
C THR A 183 -4.94 8.99 0.63
N LYS A 184 -5.13 8.99 1.95
CA LYS A 184 -6.38 9.33 2.62
C LYS A 184 -6.55 10.85 2.62
N THR A 185 -7.53 11.35 1.88
CA THR A 185 -7.74 12.79 1.68
C THR A 185 -8.88 13.38 2.50
N HIS A 186 -9.71 12.53 3.13
CA HIS A 186 -10.83 12.95 3.94
C HIS A 186 -10.97 12.05 5.18
N THR A 187 -11.28 12.63 6.33
CA THR A 187 -11.35 11.89 7.61
C THR A 187 -12.55 10.93 7.70
N GLY A 188 -13.66 11.23 7.03
CA GLY A 188 -14.91 10.50 7.21
C GLY A 188 -15.69 10.10 5.94
N ASN A 189 -15.37 10.57 4.74
CA ASN A 189 -16.06 10.18 3.52
C ASN A 189 -15.66 8.79 3.05
N VAL A 190 -16.59 8.05 2.45
CA VAL A 190 -16.27 6.76 1.81
C VAL A 190 -15.38 6.95 0.57
N GLU A 191 -15.54 8.07 -0.15
CA GLU A 191 -14.65 8.51 -1.21
C GLU A 191 -13.49 9.32 -0.60
N THR A 192 -12.57 8.62 0.05
CA THR A 192 -11.47 9.25 0.77
C THR A 192 -10.08 8.94 0.22
N PHE A 193 -9.93 7.83 -0.48
CA PHE A 193 -8.63 7.45 -1.04
C PHE A 193 -8.49 7.98 -2.47
N ASN A 194 -7.48 8.83 -2.67
CA ASN A 194 -7.24 9.52 -3.92
C ASN A 194 -5.75 9.49 -4.27
N SER A 195 -5.43 9.43 -5.56
CA SER A 195 -4.06 9.39 -6.08
C SER A 195 -3.60 10.73 -6.66
N GLY A 196 -4.25 11.84 -6.28
CA GLY A 196 -3.89 13.19 -6.70
C GLY A 196 -3.86 13.35 -8.22
N ASP A 197 -2.83 14.03 -8.71
CA ASP A 197 -2.67 14.32 -10.14
C ASP A 197 -2.53 13.07 -11.04
N PHE A 198 -2.17 11.91 -10.46
CA PHE A 198 -2.02 10.65 -11.19
C PHE A 198 -3.32 9.86 -11.36
N GLY A 199 -4.34 10.16 -10.55
CA GLY A 199 -5.64 9.50 -10.57
C GLY A 199 -5.62 8.02 -10.17
N PHE A 200 -6.79 7.43 -10.09
CA PHE A 200 -6.93 5.99 -9.88
C PHE A 200 -6.59 5.21 -11.17
N ILE A 201 -6.22 3.94 -11.03
CA ILE A 201 -5.78 3.10 -12.16
C ILE A 201 -6.91 2.29 -12.78
N GLY A 202 -8.04 2.16 -12.10
CA GLY A 202 -9.21 1.43 -12.60
C GLY A 202 -10.41 1.53 -11.68
N GLU A 203 -11.52 0.94 -12.12
CA GLU A 203 -12.78 0.90 -11.40
C GLU A 203 -13.46 -0.48 -11.49
N VAL A 204 -14.28 -0.78 -10.48
CA VAL A 204 -15.11 -1.99 -10.44
C VAL A 204 -16.55 -1.63 -10.76
N TYR A 205 -17.03 -2.07 -11.91
CA TYR A 205 -18.41 -1.96 -12.35
C TYR A 205 -19.23 -3.22 -11.98
N PRO A 206 -20.57 -3.20 -12.03
CA PRO A 206 -21.38 -4.37 -11.72
C PRO A 206 -21.04 -5.60 -12.56
N ASP A 207 -20.67 -5.42 -13.83
CA ASP A 207 -20.39 -6.48 -14.81
C ASP A 207 -18.90 -6.86 -14.88
N ARG A 208 -17.97 -5.94 -14.67
CA ARG A 208 -16.53 -6.16 -14.87
C ARG A 208 -15.64 -5.18 -14.10
N VAL A 209 -14.34 -5.51 -14.05
CA VAL A 209 -13.27 -4.59 -13.65
C VAL A 209 -12.73 -3.91 -14.90
N ILE A 210 -12.46 -2.59 -14.82
CA ILE A 210 -11.86 -1.82 -15.91
C ILE A 210 -10.61 -1.14 -15.41
N TYR A 211 -9.50 -1.31 -16.13
CA TYR A 211 -8.24 -0.60 -15.90
C TYR A 211 -8.00 0.40 -17.03
N ALA A 212 -7.84 1.68 -16.66
CA ALA A 212 -7.46 2.74 -17.58
C ALA A 212 -5.93 2.96 -17.60
N ASN A 213 -5.26 2.65 -16.49
CA ASN A 213 -3.84 2.91 -16.28
C ASN A 213 -3.15 1.71 -15.61
N ALA A 214 -1.80 1.76 -15.56
CA ALA A 214 -0.99 0.80 -14.83
C ALA A 214 0.12 1.53 -14.04
N PRO A 215 0.51 1.03 -12.85
CA PRO A 215 1.64 1.56 -12.10
C PRO A 215 2.94 1.44 -12.91
N GLN A 216 3.68 2.53 -13.09
CA GLN A 216 4.93 2.56 -13.87
C GLN A 216 6.19 2.56 -12.99
N ARG A 217 6.12 3.21 -11.81
CA ARG A 217 7.26 3.46 -10.93
C ARG A 217 7.23 2.49 -9.75
N ARG A 218 7.45 1.21 -10.02
CA ARG A 218 7.52 0.17 -8.99
C ARG A 218 8.96 -0.25 -8.75
N GLN A 219 9.31 -0.52 -7.52
CA GLN A 219 10.62 -1.06 -7.14
C GLN A 219 10.46 -2.12 -6.05
N TYR A 220 11.40 -3.06 -6.01
CA TYR A 220 11.44 -4.10 -5.00
C TYR A 220 12.68 -3.95 -4.13
N ILE A 221 12.49 -3.95 -2.81
CA ILE A 221 13.54 -3.83 -1.81
C ILE A 221 13.37 -4.97 -0.80
N PRO A 222 14.26 -5.97 -0.78
CA PRO A 222 14.10 -7.11 0.10
C PRO A 222 14.23 -6.73 1.58
N ILE A 223 13.45 -7.39 2.43
CA ILE A 223 13.60 -7.31 3.89
C ILE A 223 14.77 -8.22 4.27
N LYS A 224 15.89 -7.64 4.72
CA LYS A 224 17.06 -8.38 5.18
C LYS A 224 17.03 -8.71 6.65
N THR A 225 16.43 -7.83 7.45
CA THR A 225 16.30 -8.00 8.91
C THR A 225 14.89 -7.65 9.37
N GLU A 226 14.43 -8.25 10.47
CA GLU A 226 13.12 -7.91 11.04
C GLU A 226 13.14 -6.57 11.79
N LYS A 227 14.31 -6.20 12.33
CA LYS A 227 14.49 -4.92 13.03
C LYS A 227 14.80 -3.83 12.01
N MET A 228 13.85 -2.90 11.86
CA MET A 228 14.02 -1.76 10.97
C MET A 228 14.82 -0.64 11.66
N PRO A 229 15.65 0.10 10.89
CA PRO A 229 16.29 1.30 11.40
C PRO A 229 15.25 2.37 11.75
N GLU A 230 15.52 3.11 12.82
CA GLU A 230 14.65 4.19 13.24
C GLU A 230 14.78 5.38 12.27
N VAL A 231 13.67 5.75 11.63
CA VAL A 231 13.56 6.90 10.73
C VAL A 231 12.40 7.76 11.21
N GLU A 232 12.69 9.04 11.52
CA GLU A 232 11.69 9.97 12.03
C GLU A 232 11.23 10.98 10.96
N ILE A 233 9.96 11.38 11.05
CA ILE A 233 9.40 12.48 10.25
C ILE A 233 9.38 13.73 11.11
N ILE A 234 10.03 14.81 10.63
CA ILE A 234 10.08 16.10 11.31
C ILE A 234 9.34 17.14 10.49
N ALA A 235 8.28 17.70 11.06
CA ALA A 235 7.47 18.71 10.40
C ALA A 235 8.15 20.09 10.43
N MET A 236 8.23 20.73 9.25
CA MET A 236 8.57 22.14 9.10
C MET A 236 7.28 22.98 9.13
N TYR A 237 7.28 24.02 9.95
CA TYR A 237 6.20 25.01 10.06
C TYR A 237 6.78 26.42 10.28
N GLY A 238 5.97 27.47 10.11
CA GLY A 238 6.41 28.84 10.35
C GLY A 238 6.90 29.01 11.80
N GLY A 239 8.18 29.38 11.98
CA GLY A 239 8.81 29.53 13.29
C GLY A 239 9.44 28.26 13.87
N ALA A 240 9.49 27.12 13.14
CA ALA A 240 10.21 25.93 13.60
C ALA A 240 11.69 26.24 13.87
N ASP A 241 12.21 25.76 15.01
CA ASP A 241 13.57 26.06 15.49
C ASP A 241 14.60 24.96 15.19
N GLY A 242 14.15 23.84 14.59
CA GLY A 242 15.00 22.69 14.28
C GLY A 242 15.38 21.80 15.47
N MET A 243 14.93 22.12 16.68
CA MET A 243 15.28 21.36 17.90
C MET A 243 14.76 19.93 17.85
N ALA A 244 13.55 19.69 17.29
CA ALA A 244 13.01 18.35 17.16
C ALA A 244 13.90 17.45 16.30
N LEU A 245 14.46 17.98 15.20
CA LEU A 245 15.37 17.25 14.33
C LEU A 245 16.69 16.92 15.05
N ARG A 246 17.29 17.90 15.71
CA ARG A 246 18.53 17.69 16.49
C ARG A 246 18.32 16.62 17.57
N SER A 247 17.23 16.72 18.31
CA SER A 247 16.86 15.77 19.35
C SER A 247 16.67 14.34 18.81
N ALA A 248 16.06 14.18 17.62
CA ALA A 248 15.94 12.88 16.95
C ALA A 248 17.31 12.27 16.64
N VAL A 249 18.23 13.07 16.09
CA VAL A 249 19.61 12.64 15.81
C VAL A 249 20.34 12.24 17.09
N ASP A 250 20.23 13.04 18.14
CA ASP A 250 20.90 12.81 19.42
C ASP A 250 20.38 11.55 20.14
N ARG A 251 19.09 11.19 19.94
CA ARG A 251 18.51 9.92 20.42
C ARG A 251 18.92 8.72 19.57
N GLY A 252 19.60 8.92 18.44
CA GLY A 252 20.15 7.83 17.63
C GLY A 252 19.34 7.46 16.39
N ALA A 253 18.44 8.33 15.92
CA ALA A 253 17.75 8.14 14.64
C ALA A 253 18.75 7.83 13.52
N LYS A 254 18.41 6.87 12.64
CA LYS A 254 19.25 6.40 11.54
C LYS A 254 18.94 7.11 10.22
N GLY A 255 17.84 7.85 10.18
CA GLY A 255 17.45 8.68 9.05
C GLY A 255 16.36 9.67 9.46
N ILE A 256 16.28 10.78 8.76
CA ILE A 256 15.28 11.83 8.97
C ILE A 256 14.54 12.10 7.66
N VAL A 257 13.22 12.25 7.73
CA VAL A 257 12.40 12.83 6.67
C VAL A 257 11.90 14.19 7.13
N VAL A 258 12.29 15.26 6.46
CA VAL A 258 11.75 16.59 6.72
C VAL A 258 10.49 16.77 5.89
N GLN A 259 9.34 16.95 6.55
CA GLN A 259 8.10 17.38 5.92
C GLN A 259 8.17 18.90 5.70
N ALA A 260 8.82 19.32 4.61
CA ALA A 260 9.12 20.69 4.27
C ALA A 260 7.92 21.47 3.72
N LEU A 261 8.15 22.70 3.30
CA LEU A 261 7.16 23.61 2.72
C LEU A 261 7.32 23.72 1.20
N GLY A 262 6.21 23.91 0.49
CA GLY A 262 6.24 24.08 -0.96
C GLY A 262 7.04 23.01 -1.69
N MET A 263 8.01 23.41 -2.50
CA MET A 263 8.87 22.50 -3.29
C MET A 263 10.08 21.94 -2.50
N GLY A 264 10.02 21.91 -1.17
CA GLY A 264 11.10 21.39 -0.32
C GLY A 264 11.87 22.46 0.45
N ASN A 265 11.23 23.60 0.72
CA ASN A 265 11.86 24.73 1.42
C ASN A 265 11.69 24.64 2.94
N MET A 266 12.66 25.19 3.66
CA MET A 266 12.66 25.30 5.11
C MET A 266 13.27 26.64 5.55
N ASN A 267 13.10 26.99 6.82
CA ASN A 267 13.74 28.16 7.39
C ASN A 267 15.19 27.89 7.79
N VAL A 268 15.94 28.96 8.13
CA VAL A 268 17.37 28.86 8.50
C VAL A 268 17.62 27.93 9.69
N PRO A 269 16.87 28.00 10.82
CA PRO A 269 17.08 27.07 11.93
C PRO A 269 16.90 25.59 11.57
N MET A 270 15.89 25.25 10.76
CA MET A 270 15.68 23.87 10.29
C MET A 270 16.79 23.43 9.33
N TYR A 271 17.24 24.32 8.43
CA TYR A 271 18.38 24.03 7.55
C TYR A 271 19.67 23.73 8.35
N GLU A 272 19.97 24.53 9.39
CA GLU A 272 21.10 24.26 10.27
C GLU A 272 20.96 22.93 11.03
N ALA A 273 19.73 22.53 11.38
CA ALA A 273 19.47 21.21 11.96
C ALA A 273 19.68 20.07 10.94
N VAL A 274 19.32 20.28 9.67
CA VAL A 274 19.62 19.33 8.57
C VAL A 274 21.14 19.16 8.41
N LYS A 275 21.90 20.24 8.38
CA LYS A 275 23.37 20.19 8.32
C LYS A 275 23.97 19.44 9.52
N TYR A 276 23.40 19.65 10.71
CA TYR A 276 23.80 18.90 11.90
C TYR A 276 23.58 17.40 11.73
N ALA A 277 22.43 16.94 11.24
CA ALA A 277 22.17 15.53 10.98
C ALA A 277 23.17 14.94 9.97
N LEU A 278 23.41 15.64 8.86
CA LEU A 278 24.35 15.21 7.83
C LEU A 278 25.78 15.13 8.37
N SER A 279 26.21 16.07 9.26
CA SER A 279 27.52 16.02 9.92
C SER A 279 27.69 14.83 10.88
N LYS A 280 26.58 14.23 11.32
CA LYS A 280 26.53 13.00 12.12
C LYS A 280 26.34 11.73 11.27
N ASN A 281 26.46 11.83 9.94
CA ASN A 281 26.21 10.76 8.99
C ASN A 281 24.77 10.20 9.06
N VAL A 282 23.80 11.02 9.49
CA VAL A 282 22.37 10.67 9.44
C VAL A 282 21.79 11.25 8.15
N PRO A 283 21.40 10.42 7.18
CA PRO A 283 20.82 10.89 5.93
C PRO A 283 19.49 11.61 6.17
N VAL A 284 19.30 12.68 5.43
CA VAL A 284 18.08 13.50 5.46
C VAL A 284 17.41 13.48 4.11
N VAL A 285 16.12 13.11 4.09
CA VAL A 285 15.25 13.17 2.92
C VAL A 285 14.29 14.33 3.08
N VAL A 286 14.20 15.19 2.09
CA VAL A 286 13.28 16.33 2.05
C VAL A 286 12.04 15.95 1.24
N SER A 287 10.90 15.87 1.89
CA SER A 287 9.56 15.74 1.30
C SER A 287 8.78 17.03 1.53
N THR A 288 7.47 17.05 1.32
CA THR A 288 6.64 18.25 1.49
C THR A 288 5.29 17.89 2.13
N ARG A 289 4.72 18.87 2.88
CA ARG A 289 3.32 18.80 3.34
C ARG A 289 2.29 19.06 2.24
N VAL A 290 2.74 19.54 1.07
CA VAL A 290 1.85 19.84 -0.06
C VAL A 290 1.36 18.52 -0.67
N HIS A 291 0.05 18.42 -0.87
CA HIS A 291 -0.57 17.16 -1.29
C HIS A 291 -0.13 16.71 -2.68
N ASN A 292 -0.07 17.59 -3.66
CA ASN A 292 0.32 17.30 -5.04
C ASN A 292 1.69 17.89 -5.38
N GLY A 293 2.28 17.44 -6.49
CA GLY A 293 3.55 17.92 -7.00
C GLY A 293 4.78 17.29 -6.34
N ARG A 294 5.94 17.75 -6.80
CA ARG A 294 7.27 17.20 -6.46
C ARG A 294 8.10 18.20 -5.66
N VAL A 295 9.02 17.70 -4.84
CA VAL A 295 10.10 18.51 -4.28
C VAL A 295 11.27 18.55 -5.26
N LEU A 296 11.83 19.75 -5.46
CA LEU A 296 12.89 20.00 -6.43
C LEU A 296 13.97 20.90 -5.83
N PRO A 297 15.25 20.77 -6.24
CA PRO A 297 16.35 21.63 -5.80
C PRO A 297 16.33 22.97 -6.56
N SER A 298 15.25 23.76 -6.41
CA SER A 298 15.00 24.97 -7.23
C SER A 298 15.44 26.28 -6.59
N TYR A 299 15.34 26.42 -5.26
CA TYR A 299 15.56 27.71 -4.58
C TYR A 299 16.96 27.79 -3.96
N GLY A 300 17.67 28.92 -4.26
CA GLY A 300 19.07 29.15 -3.84
C GLY A 300 19.26 29.94 -2.53
N PHE A 301 18.18 30.34 -1.83
CA PHE A 301 18.31 30.96 -0.51
C PHE A 301 18.66 29.90 0.54
N ILE A 302 19.16 30.32 1.72
CA ILE A 302 19.49 29.42 2.84
C ILE A 302 18.23 28.67 3.30
N GLY A 303 18.24 27.33 3.17
CA GLY A 303 17.07 26.46 3.43
C GLY A 303 16.15 26.27 2.22
N GLY A 304 16.47 26.83 1.06
CA GLY A 304 15.82 26.50 -0.20
C GLY A 304 16.23 25.10 -0.68
N GLY A 305 15.41 24.49 -1.55
CA GLY A 305 15.65 23.14 -2.04
C GLY A 305 17.04 22.93 -2.65
N LYS A 306 17.58 23.93 -3.38
CA LYS A 306 18.93 23.86 -3.99
C LYS A 306 20.02 23.83 -2.92
N THR A 307 19.99 24.77 -1.98
CA THR A 307 21.01 24.83 -0.93
C THR A 307 20.98 23.62 0.01
N THR A 308 19.79 23.07 0.22
CA THR A 308 19.59 21.85 1.05
C THR A 308 20.10 20.61 0.35
N SER A 309 19.87 20.49 -0.96
CA SER A 309 20.41 19.39 -1.80
C SER A 309 21.94 19.49 -1.89
N ASP A 310 22.50 20.70 -2.10
CA ASP A 310 23.94 20.92 -2.15
C ASP A 310 24.64 20.60 -0.82
N ALA A 311 23.93 20.75 0.30
CA ALA A 311 24.43 20.35 1.61
C ALA A 311 24.47 18.82 1.82
N GLY A 312 23.88 18.04 0.93
CA GLY A 312 23.88 16.57 0.99
C GLY A 312 22.53 15.91 1.29
N ALA A 313 21.44 16.68 1.42
CA ALA A 313 20.12 16.11 1.57
C ALA A 313 19.57 15.51 0.26
N VAL A 314 18.69 14.52 0.38
CA VAL A 314 18.04 13.81 -0.72
C VAL A 314 16.64 14.40 -0.93
N MET A 315 16.24 14.62 -2.18
CA MET A 315 14.88 15.05 -2.52
C MET A 315 13.97 13.84 -2.71
N ALA A 316 12.83 13.83 -2.01
CA ALA A 316 11.89 12.71 -2.05
C ALA A 316 11.10 12.58 -3.36
N ASP A 317 11.34 13.46 -4.33
CA ASP A 317 10.56 13.55 -5.56
C ASP A 317 9.06 13.77 -5.26
N ASP A 318 8.19 12.86 -5.68
CA ASP A 318 6.74 12.91 -5.46
C ASP A 318 6.28 12.20 -4.16
N LEU A 319 7.17 11.49 -3.47
CA LEU A 319 6.80 10.74 -2.28
C LEU A 319 6.46 11.64 -1.10
N LYS A 320 5.29 11.42 -0.51
CA LYS A 320 4.85 12.10 0.71
C LYS A 320 5.61 11.59 1.94
N PRO A 321 5.64 12.33 3.04
CA PRO A 321 6.56 12.06 4.16
C PRO A 321 6.48 10.63 4.70
N ALA A 322 5.28 10.08 4.89
CA ALA A 322 5.10 8.72 5.40
C ALA A 322 5.71 7.65 4.47
N LYS A 323 5.47 7.77 3.16
CA LYS A 323 6.04 6.86 2.16
C LYS A 323 7.54 7.07 1.95
N ALA A 324 8.02 8.32 1.99
CA ALA A 324 9.44 8.62 1.97
C ALA A 324 10.17 7.99 3.16
N ARG A 325 9.56 8.01 4.36
CA ARG A 325 10.06 7.33 5.56
C ARG A 325 10.20 5.82 5.34
N ILE A 326 9.18 5.17 4.78
CA ILE A 326 9.19 3.73 4.51
C ILE A 326 10.31 3.38 3.53
N LEU A 327 10.43 4.13 2.42
CA LEU A 327 11.49 3.90 1.44
C LEU A 327 12.88 4.06 2.06
N LEU A 328 13.12 5.16 2.79
CA LEU A 328 14.39 5.40 3.48
C LEU A 328 14.73 4.29 4.47
N MET A 329 13.77 3.85 5.28
CA MET A 329 13.93 2.76 6.24
C MET A 329 14.40 1.47 5.54
N LEU A 330 13.76 1.10 4.43
CA LEU A 330 14.10 -0.10 3.65
C LEU A 330 15.45 0.02 2.95
N LEU A 331 15.82 1.19 2.47
CA LEU A 331 17.14 1.42 1.87
C LEU A 331 18.24 1.31 2.91
N LEU A 332 18.09 1.95 4.07
CA LEU A 332 19.06 1.90 5.15
C LEU A 332 19.30 0.49 5.69
N GLN A 333 18.26 -0.32 5.88
CA GLN A 333 18.44 -1.72 6.30
C GLN A 333 19.19 -2.57 5.27
N ASN A 334 19.20 -2.13 3.99
CA ASN A 334 19.96 -2.76 2.92
C ASN A 334 21.40 -2.22 2.79
N GLY A 335 21.81 -1.26 3.66
CA GLY A 335 23.12 -0.64 3.65
C GLY A 335 23.28 0.48 2.62
N ILE A 336 22.18 0.97 2.04
CA ILE A 336 22.14 2.07 1.07
C ILE A 336 21.97 3.36 1.84
N ALA A 337 23.05 4.15 1.99
CA ALA A 337 23.05 5.38 2.80
C ALA A 337 23.76 6.57 2.10
N SER A 338 24.44 6.37 0.96
CA SER A 338 25.07 7.48 0.24
C SER A 338 23.99 8.38 -0.38
N GLN A 339 24.26 9.70 -0.43
CA GLN A 339 23.33 10.65 -1.04
C GLN A 339 22.97 10.25 -2.49
N ALA A 340 23.96 9.85 -3.29
CA ALA A 340 23.77 9.50 -4.69
C ALA A 340 22.88 8.28 -4.87
N ASP A 341 23.11 7.20 -4.10
CA ASP A 341 22.33 5.98 -4.18
C ASP A 341 20.90 6.17 -3.66
N LEU A 342 20.76 6.93 -2.56
CA LEU A 342 19.44 7.30 -2.05
C LEU A 342 18.68 8.13 -3.08
N GLN A 343 19.30 9.19 -3.65
CA GLN A 343 18.63 10.02 -4.65
C GLN A 343 18.23 9.20 -5.89
N ALA A 344 19.08 8.27 -6.34
CA ALA A 344 18.74 7.36 -7.43
C ALA A 344 17.52 6.47 -7.11
N ALA A 345 17.40 5.99 -5.87
CA ALA A 345 16.26 5.21 -5.43
C ALA A 345 14.97 6.04 -5.31
N PHE A 346 15.05 7.28 -4.83
CA PHE A 346 13.90 8.19 -4.74
C PHE A 346 13.40 8.68 -6.11
N ASN A 347 14.27 8.71 -7.12
CA ASN A 347 13.91 9.09 -8.50
C ASN A 347 13.21 7.98 -9.29
N LYS A 348 13.20 6.75 -8.78
CA LYS A 348 12.47 5.61 -9.35
C LYS A 348 10.99 5.70 -8.94
#